data_933f54e7df62ab36ea0e7b0d3bf1becc
#
_entry.id   933f54e7df62ab36ea0e7b0d3bf1becc
#
_cell.length_a   1.000
_cell.length_b   1.000
_cell.length_c   1.000
_cell.angle_alpha   90.00
_cell.angle_beta   90.00
_cell.angle_gamma   90.00
#
_symmetry.space_group_name_H-M   'P 1'
#
loop_
_entity.id
_entity.type
_entity.pdbx_description
1 polymer ?
#
loop_
_entity_poly.entity_id
_entity_poly.type
_entity_poly.pdbx_seq_one_letter_code
_entity_poly.pdbx_strand_id
1 'polypeptide(L)'
;MLWWFLKFRLDVVTNRLEHELEQLKRRIHILEGFEKVFDALDEIIKIIRKSDGKADSAEKIIKRFALDADQADAILELKLYRLARLEILVIQNELGEKRKRARQITALLKDEAGRWTLVRTELEEIQKKYGEPRRTRIEETEEVEYTADAFIVEEDNVVIVSRDGWVKRQKEVKDLSTTRLREGDSVLAAVAGSTRATLVFFSNFGAAYTARFVDIPASTGYGEPIQKLFKLKDGERVITALSLDPRVAGEIAARKEGAEPPVHALAMTSDGYALRFSLEPFVEPSTRSGRRYARTADGAEVVAVARTTGDEVVIAATGDARALLCKVDEVNFLSGPGRGVILIKVAFPDDKVIGAQLSTGDRDLMTVETSRGAEQTISTAKYEVTGRGGKGRELLQRGQFVRVIPAEVAMQTIPGEG
;
A
#
# COMPACT_ATOMS: atom_id res chain seq x y z
N MET A 1 18.65 -13.36 -16.98
CA MET A 1 19.41 -12.11 -16.70
C MET A 1 20.92 -12.34 -16.86
N LEU A 2 21.57 -13.23 -16.11
CA LEU A 2 23.03 -13.49 -16.16
C LEU A 2 23.56 -13.84 -17.57
N TRP A 3 22.85 -14.68 -18.32
CA TRP A 3 23.22 -15.03 -19.70
C TRP A 3 23.29 -13.82 -20.62
N TRP A 4 22.33 -12.92 -20.55
CA TRP A 4 22.32 -11.68 -21.33
C TRP A 4 23.48 -10.75 -20.95
N PHE A 5 23.78 -10.66 -19.66
CA PHE A 5 24.96 -9.90 -19.19
C PHE A 5 26.25 -10.46 -19.77
N LEU A 6 26.46 -11.77 -19.68
CA LEU A 6 27.68 -12.41 -20.21
C LEU A 6 27.80 -12.24 -21.73
N LYS A 7 26.71 -12.41 -22.48
CA LYS A 7 26.69 -12.19 -23.93
C LYS A 7 27.03 -10.73 -24.26
N PHE A 8 26.38 -9.79 -23.60
CA PHE A 8 26.71 -8.38 -23.79
C PHE A 8 28.17 -8.08 -23.43
N ARG A 9 28.72 -8.68 -22.36
CA ARG A 9 30.12 -8.52 -22.00
C ARG A 9 31.06 -9.05 -23.08
N LEU A 10 30.73 -10.18 -23.67
CA LEU A 10 31.48 -10.74 -24.81
C LEU A 10 31.49 -9.77 -26.01
N ASP A 11 30.34 -9.18 -26.34
CA ASP A 11 30.24 -8.20 -27.44
C ASP A 11 31.09 -6.96 -27.14
N VAL A 12 31.04 -6.45 -25.90
CA VAL A 12 31.89 -5.31 -25.48
C VAL A 12 33.38 -5.64 -25.61
N VAL A 13 33.82 -6.83 -25.18
CA VAL A 13 35.22 -7.26 -25.30
C VAL A 13 35.60 -7.42 -26.77
N THR A 14 34.73 -7.98 -27.62
CA THR A 14 34.96 -8.13 -29.05
C THR A 14 35.14 -6.77 -29.70
N ASN A 15 34.20 -5.82 -29.51
CA ASN A 15 34.28 -4.47 -30.08
C ASN A 15 35.55 -3.72 -29.60
N ARG A 16 35.94 -3.90 -28.33
CA ARG A 16 37.19 -3.33 -27.81
C ARG A 16 38.42 -3.88 -28.54
N LEU A 17 38.49 -5.20 -28.75
CA LEU A 17 39.57 -5.85 -29.46
C LEU A 17 39.63 -5.42 -30.95
N GLU A 18 38.48 -5.29 -31.59
CA GLU A 18 38.40 -4.81 -32.98
C GLU A 18 38.91 -3.37 -33.09
N HIS A 19 38.48 -2.49 -32.19
CA HIS A 19 38.97 -1.12 -32.15
C HIS A 19 40.48 -1.04 -31.89
N GLU A 20 40.98 -1.80 -30.88
CA GLU A 20 42.43 -1.88 -30.56
C GLU A 20 43.21 -2.36 -31.82
N LEU A 21 42.70 -3.37 -32.50
CA LEU A 21 43.33 -3.89 -33.73
C LEU A 21 43.39 -2.84 -34.83
N GLU A 22 42.32 -2.08 -35.03
CA GLU A 22 42.29 -1.00 -36.01
C GLU A 22 43.33 0.10 -35.69
N GLN A 23 43.42 0.53 -34.46
CA GLN A 23 44.43 1.49 -34.01
C GLN A 23 45.85 0.95 -34.19
N LEU A 24 46.07 -0.31 -33.85
CA LEU A 24 47.36 -0.99 -34.08
C LEU A 24 47.71 -1.06 -35.56
N LYS A 25 46.77 -1.43 -36.43
CA LYS A 25 47.02 -1.49 -37.89
C LYS A 25 47.39 -0.10 -38.43
N ARG A 26 46.68 0.94 -38.05
CA ARG A 26 47.04 2.32 -38.46
C ARG A 26 48.45 2.71 -38.03
N ARG A 27 48.79 2.40 -36.77
CA ARG A 27 50.13 2.71 -36.26
C ARG A 27 51.22 1.87 -36.89
N ILE A 28 51.02 0.55 -37.09
CA ILE A 28 51.92 -0.32 -37.80
C ILE A 28 52.16 0.20 -39.22
N HIS A 29 51.12 0.58 -39.93
CA HIS A 29 51.20 1.10 -41.28
C HIS A 29 52.16 2.31 -41.38
N ILE A 30 52.07 3.26 -40.44
CA ILE A 30 52.99 4.41 -40.37
C ILE A 30 54.43 3.97 -40.04
N LEU A 31 54.59 3.04 -39.07
CA LEU A 31 55.90 2.54 -38.67
C LEU A 31 56.58 1.72 -39.81
N GLU A 32 55.80 0.99 -40.60
CA GLU A 32 56.32 0.33 -41.79
C GLU A 32 56.78 1.32 -42.87
N GLY A 33 56.15 2.47 -42.96
CA GLY A 33 56.65 3.55 -43.80
C GLY A 33 58.01 4.05 -43.34
N PHE A 34 58.19 4.21 -42.03
CA PHE A 34 59.52 4.57 -41.47
C PHE A 34 60.54 3.48 -41.67
N GLU A 35 60.20 2.19 -41.48
CA GLU A 35 61.13 1.06 -41.69
C GLU A 35 61.72 1.06 -43.09
N LYS A 36 60.86 1.33 -44.14
CA LYS A 36 61.27 1.37 -45.55
C LYS A 36 62.26 2.47 -45.87
N VAL A 37 62.29 3.56 -45.10
CA VAL A 37 63.11 4.73 -45.43
C VAL A 37 64.30 4.94 -44.55
N PHE A 38 64.49 4.17 -43.48
CA PHE A 38 65.60 4.34 -42.53
C PHE A 38 66.96 4.19 -43.19
N ASP A 39 67.12 3.28 -44.16
CA ASP A 39 68.38 3.04 -44.81
C ASP A 39 68.67 4.09 -45.92
N ALA A 40 67.68 4.90 -46.24
CA ALA A 40 67.73 5.89 -47.33
C ALA A 40 67.47 7.35 -46.89
N LEU A 41 67.73 7.64 -45.60
CA LEU A 41 67.47 8.96 -45.02
C LEU A 41 68.20 10.11 -45.75
N ASP A 42 69.45 9.89 -46.18
CA ASP A 42 70.18 10.91 -46.94
C ASP A 42 69.55 11.19 -48.29
N GLU A 43 68.91 10.19 -48.92
CA GLU A 43 68.19 10.36 -50.16
C GLU A 43 66.88 11.17 -49.93
N ILE A 44 66.20 10.93 -48.86
CA ILE A 44 64.98 11.69 -48.49
C ILE A 44 65.33 13.14 -48.23
N ILE A 45 66.38 13.45 -47.49
CA ILE A 45 66.81 14.81 -47.21
C ILE A 45 67.19 15.54 -48.51
N LYS A 46 67.84 14.81 -49.45
CA LYS A 46 68.15 15.38 -50.78
C LYS A 46 66.86 15.67 -51.58
N ILE A 47 65.86 14.82 -51.52
CA ILE A 47 64.57 15.03 -52.20
C ILE A 47 63.89 16.24 -51.59
N ILE A 48 63.79 16.35 -50.30
CA ILE A 48 63.14 17.45 -49.60
C ILE A 48 63.80 18.79 -49.97
N ARG A 49 65.15 18.86 -49.98
CA ARG A 49 65.92 20.07 -50.33
C ARG A 49 65.73 20.48 -51.80
N LYS A 50 65.35 19.60 -52.70
CA LYS A 50 65.13 19.84 -54.17
C LYS A 50 63.66 20.01 -54.49
N SER A 51 62.80 20.08 -53.53
CA SER A 51 61.36 20.19 -53.71
C SER A 51 60.85 21.60 -53.41
N ASP A 52 59.80 22.02 -54.09
CA ASP A 52 59.21 23.37 -54.01
C ASP A 52 58.19 23.52 -52.85
N GLY A 53 58.15 22.56 -51.93
CA GLY A 53 57.30 22.57 -50.76
C GLY A 53 56.91 21.18 -50.25
N LYS A 54 56.04 21.13 -49.22
CA LYS A 54 55.63 19.88 -48.58
C LYS A 54 54.92 18.92 -49.56
N ALA A 55 54.05 19.46 -50.39
CA ALA A 55 53.25 18.64 -51.32
C ALA A 55 54.12 17.99 -52.43
N ASP A 56 55.05 18.78 -53.03
CA ASP A 56 56.01 18.28 -54.03
C ASP A 56 56.98 17.27 -53.42
N SER A 57 57.43 17.50 -52.16
CA SER A 57 58.29 16.57 -51.43
C SER A 57 57.52 15.24 -51.17
N ALA A 58 56.26 15.30 -50.77
CA ALA A 58 55.43 14.11 -50.52
C ALA A 58 55.28 13.27 -51.80
N GLU A 59 54.93 13.90 -52.92
CA GLU A 59 54.76 13.20 -54.22
C GLU A 59 56.02 12.48 -54.70
N LYS A 60 57.18 13.15 -54.57
CA LYS A 60 58.48 12.57 -54.92
C LYS A 60 58.85 11.39 -54.04
N ILE A 61 58.63 11.51 -52.71
CA ILE A 61 58.90 10.44 -51.74
C ILE A 61 57.96 9.26 -51.97
N ILE A 62 56.68 9.48 -52.17
CA ILE A 62 55.68 8.44 -52.46
C ILE A 62 56.12 7.62 -53.69
N LYS A 63 56.46 8.32 -54.77
CA LYS A 63 56.85 7.68 -56.01
C LYS A 63 58.18 6.90 -55.88
N ARG A 64 59.11 7.43 -55.12
CA ARG A 64 60.48 6.84 -55.01
C ARG A 64 60.51 5.60 -54.11
N PHE A 65 59.79 5.62 -53.01
CA PHE A 65 59.82 4.58 -51.96
C PHE A 65 58.57 3.69 -51.92
N ALA A 66 57.63 3.87 -52.88
CA ALA A 66 56.36 3.13 -52.94
C ALA A 66 55.61 3.22 -51.61
N LEU A 67 55.45 4.44 -51.12
CA LEU A 67 54.71 4.80 -49.92
C LEU A 67 53.33 5.34 -50.32
N ASP A 68 52.43 5.42 -49.35
CA ASP A 68 51.17 6.16 -49.50
C ASP A 68 51.25 7.56 -48.87
N ALA A 69 50.13 8.30 -49.00
CA ALA A 69 50.06 9.68 -48.54
C ALA A 69 50.24 9.82 -47.03
N ASP A 70 49.65 8.92 -46.26
CA ASP A 70 49.71 8.94 -44.78
C ASP A 70 51.12 8.65 -44.27
N GLN A 71 51.81 7.70 -44.91
CA GLN A 71 53.22 7.37 -44.64
C GLN A 71 54.15 8.51 -44.98
N ALA A 72 53.98 9.12 -46.18
CA ALA A 72 54.80 10.23 -46.64
C ALA A 72 54.61 11.48 -45.76
N ASP A 73 53.36 11.77 -45.36
CA ASP A 73 53.07 12.91 -44.47
C ASP A 73 53.72 12.70 -43.10
N ALA A 74 53.60 11.51 -42.52
CA ALA A 74 54.23 11.14 -41.24
C ALA A 74 55.77 11.23 -41.30
N ILE A 75 56.40 10.88 -42.44
CA ILE A 75 57.85 11.03 -42.66
C ILE A 75 58.27 12.48 -42.73
N LEU A 76 57.51 13.32 -43.43
CA LEU A 76 57.77 14.75 -43.54
C LEU A 76 57.58 15.52 -42.24
N GLU A 77 56.75 15.04 -41.34
CA GLU A 77 56.52 15.59 -40.03
C GLU A 77 57.48 15.00 -38.94
N LEU A 78 58.34 14.10 -39.32
CA LEU A 78 59.31 13.48 -38.40
C LEU A 78 60.31 14.53 -37.90
N LYS A 79 60.50 14.64 -36.60
CA LYS A 79 61.49 15.52 -35.99
C LYS A 79 62.89 14.97 -36.28
N LEU A 80 63.81 15.84 -36.69
CA LEU A 80 65.19 15.46 -37.12
C LEU A 80 65.97 14.60 -36.08
N TYR A 81 65.78 14.82 -34.77
CA TYR A 81 66.46 14.02 -33.75
C TYR A 81 66.04 12.57 -33.75
N ARG A 82 64.83 12.26 -34.25
CA ARG A 82 64.36 10.87 -34.37
C ARG A 82 65.02 10.06 -35.47
N LEU A 83 65.83 10.69 -36.25
CA LEU A 83 66.71 10.03 -37.25
C LEU A 83 68.02 9.50 -36.64
N ALA A 84 68.27 9.75 -35.34
CA ALA A 84 69.44 9.20 -34.64
C ALA A 84 69.29 7.68 -34.53
N ARG A 85 70.45 6.94 -34.63
CA ARG A 85 70.48 5.50 -34.64
C ARG A 85 69.76 4.81 -33.45
N LEU A 86 69.77 5.42 -32.28
CA LEU A 86 69.08 4.91 -31.11
C LEU A 86 67.58 5.02 -31.23
N GLU A 87 67.08 6.13 -31.81
CA GLU A 87 65.63 6.34 -32.05
C GLU A 87 65.08 5.42 -33.10
N ILE A 88 65.88 5.06 -34.12
CA ILE A 88 65.52 4.05 -35.15
C ILE A 88 65.29 2.68 -34.50
N LEU A 89 66.14 2.29 -33.55
CA LEU A 89 65.99 1.03 -32.82
C LEU A 89 64.67 1.04 -31.95
N VAL A 90 64.36 2.16 -31.36
CA VAL A 90 63.11 2.34 -30.59
C VAL A 90 61.89 2.15 -31.51
N ILE A 91 61.91 2.75 -32.72
CA ILE A 91 60.85 2.59 -33.70
C ILE A 91 60.69 1.15 -34.19
N GLN A 92 61.80 0.45 -34.44
CA GLN A 92 61.81 -0.97 -34.86
C GLN A 92 61.28 -1.86 -33.75
N ASN A 93 61.64 -1.63 -32.47
CA ASN A 93 61.13 -2.36 -31.34
C ASN A 93 59.60 -2.09 -31.19
N GLU A 94 59.14 -0.83 -31.30
CA GLU A 94 57.71 -0.46 -31.26
C GLU A 94 56.96 -1.23 -32.36
N LEU A 95 57.47 -1.29 -33.56
CA LEU A 95 56.85 -1.98 -34.67
C LEU A 95 56.73 -3.49 -34.39
N GLY A 96 57.79 -4.10 -33.85
CA GLY A 96 57.83 -5.50 -33.45
C GLY A 96 56.78 -5.85 -32.39
N GLU A 97 56.69 -5.02 -31.36
CA GLU A 97 55.70 -5.19 -30.28
C GLU A 97 54.26 -5.03 -30.80
N LYS A 98 54.03 -4.01 -31.59
CA LYS A 98 52.69 -3.77 -32.16
C LYS A 98 52.27 -4.86 -33.14
N ARG A 99 53.14 -5.34 -33.99
CA ARG A 99 52.91 -6.52 -34.86
C ARG A 99 52.60 -7.78 -34.02
N LYS A 100 53.32 -8.03 -32.93
CA LYS A 100 53.04 -9.16 -32.03
C LYS A 100 51.66 -9.01 -31.40
N ARG A 101 51.31 -7.85 -30.87
CA ARG A 101 50.02 -7.56 -30.27
C ARG A 101 48.87 -7.68 -31.28
N ALA A 102 49.03 -7.16 -32.48
CA ALA A 102 48.05 -7.29 -33.56
C ALA A 102 47.78 -8.75 -33.97
N ARG A 103 48.82 -9.58 -34.01
CA ARG A 103 48.66 -11.04 -34.25
C ARG A 103 47.88 -11.71 -33.13
N GLN A 104 48.19 -11.38 -31.85
CA GLN A 104 47.44 -11.90 -30.67
C GLN A 104 45.96 -11.56 -30.73
N ILE A 105 45.63 -10.28 -30.99
CA ILE A 105 44.24 -9.82 -31.06
C ILE A 105 43.53 -10.50 -32.28
N THR A 106 44.19 -10.60 -33.43
CA THR A 106 43.64 -11.26 -34.61
C THR A 106 43.35 -12.76 -34.32
N ALA A 107 44.19 -13.44 -33.55
CA ALA A 107 43.94 -14.82 -33.17
C ALA A 107 42.74 -14.90 -32.18
N LEU A 108 42.66 -14.00 -31.18
CA LEU A 108 41.54 -13.95 -30.24
C LEU A 108 40.21 -13.63 -30.95
N LEU A 109 40.21 -12.75 -31.91
CA LEU A 109 38.97 -12.41 -32.66
C LEU A 109 38.46 -13.61 -33.48
N LYS A 110 39.34 -14.53 -33.88
CA LYS A 110 38.98 -15.79 -34.58
C LYS A 110 38.58 -16.91 -33.62
N ASP A 111 39.00 -16.83 -32.37
CA ASP A 111 38.76 -17.83 -31.33
C ASP A 111 37.70 -17.36 -30.34
N GLU A 112 36.46 -17.86 -30.49
CA GLU A 112 35.38 -17.52 -29.55
C GLU A 112 35.65 -18.05 -28.15
N ALA A 113 36.20 -19.25 -28.00
CA ALA A 113 36.53 -19.81 -26.71
C ALA A 113 37.58 -18.97 -25.99
N GLY A 114 38.59 -18.49 -26.74
CA GLY A 114 39.62 -17.58 -26.22
C GLY A 114 39.00 -16.25 -25.72
N ARG A 115 38.03 -15.69 -26.42
CA ARG A 115 37.32 -14.49 -25.99
C ARG A 115 36.50 -14.74 -24.72
N TRP A 116 35.83 -15.89 -24.60
CA TRP A 116 35.15 -16.28 -23.36
C TRP A 116 36.12 -16.43 -22.18
N THR A 117 37.31 -17.00 -22.44
CA THR A 117 38.35 -17.10 -21.44
C THR A 117 38.82 -15.72 -20.97
N LEU A 118 38.96 -14.76 -21.89
CA LEU A 118 39.32 -13.38 -21.57
C LEU A 118 38.22 -12.71 -20.71
N VAL A 119 36.97 -12.86 -21.09
CA VAL A 119 35.82 -12.35 -20.29
C VAL A 119 35.84 -12.94 -18.89
N ARG A 120 36.08 -14.24 -18.76
CA ARG A 120 36.22 -14.93 -17.46
C ARG A 120 37.35 -14.34 -16.63
N THR A 121 38.53 -14.18 -17.20
CA THR A 121 39.72 -13.63 -16.50
C THR A 121 39.44 -12.21 -15.99
N GLU A 122 38.83 -11.35 -16.81
CA GLU A 122 38.44 -9.99 -16.40
C GLU A 122 37.40 -9.97 -15.26
N LEU A 123 36.44 -10.89 -15.26
CA LEU A 123 35.45 -11.01 -14.20
C LEU A 123 36.12 -11.57 -12.90
N GLU A 124 37.05 -12.51 -13.01
CA GLU A 124 37.81 -13.02 -11.85
C GLU A 124 38.70 -11.94 -11.23
N GLU A 125 39.31 -11.08 -12.04
CA GLU A 125 40.06 -9.90 -11.56
C GLU A 125 39.14 -8.90 -10.81
N ILE A 126 37.95 -8.62 -11.33
CA ILE A 126 36.95 -7.77 -10.69
C ILE A 126 36.52 -8.40 -9.37
N GLN A 127 36.23 -9.70 -9.37
CA GLN A 127 35.88 -10.43 -8.14
C GLN A 127 36.98 -10.36 -7.09
N LYS A 128 38.24 -10.56 -7.49
CA LYS A 128 39.38 -10.48 -6.57
C LYS A 128 39.56 -9.09 -5.96
N LYS A 129 39.28 -8.03 -6.76
CA LYS A 129 39.47 -6.63 -6.35
C LYS A 129 38.31 -6.08 -5.53
N TYR A 130 37.07 -6.48 -5.84
CA TYR A 130 35.84 -5.90 -5.27
C TYR A 130 34.92 -6.91 -4.60
N GLY A 131 35.28 -8.21 -4.62
CA GLY A 131 34.46 -9.26 -4.04
C GLY A 131 34.39 -9.13 -2.53
N GLU A 132 33.18 -9.17 -2.00
CA GLU A 132 32.93 -9.26 -0.56
C GLU A 132 32.39 -10.65 -0.21
N PRO A 133 32.57 -11.09 1.04
CA PRO A 133 31.97 -12.34 1.49
C PRO A 133 30.46 -12.23 1.43
N ARG A 134 29.78 -13.30 1.02
CA ARG A 134 28.32 -13.35 0.92
C ARG A 134 27.69 -13.05 2.28
N ARG A 135 26.85 -12.02 2.36
CA ARG A 135 26.13 -11.61 3.58
C ARG A 135 24.81 -12.39 3.76
N THR A 136 24.22 -12.86 2.68
CA THR A 136 23.00 -13.69 2.71
C THR A 136 23.37 -15.15 3.04
N ARG A 137 22.73 -15.70 4.06
CA ARG A 137 22.80 -17.13 4.40
C ARG A 137 21.64 -17.85 3.73
N ILE A 138 21.86 -19.10 3.34
CA ILE A 138 20.77 -19.99 2.95
C ILE A 138 20.39 -20.70 4.25
N GLU A 139 19.23 -20.37 4.78
CA GLU A 139 18.65 -21.02 5.95
C GLU A 139 17.35 -21.71 5.48
N GLU A 140 17.09 -22.91 6.01
CA GLU A 140 15.75 -23.50 5.91
C GLU A 140 14.87 -22.75 6.90
N THR A 141 14.28 -21.66 6.44
CA THR A 141 13.19 -20.99 7.14
C THR A 141 11.88 -21.54 6.61
N GLU A 142 10.95 -21.82 7.50
CA GLU A 142 9.54 -22.02 7.12
C GLU A 142 9.13 -20.87 6.20
N GLU A 143 8.43 -21.20 5.13
CA GLU A 143 7.90 -20.18 4.20
C GLU A 143 7.14 -19.14 5.01
N VAL A 144 7.70 -17.95 5.13
CA VAL A 144 6.96 -16.80 5.68
C VAL A 144 5.87 -16.51 4.66
N GLU A 145 4.66 -16.92 4.94
CA GLU A 145 3.49 -16.47 4.18
C GLU A 145 3.44 -14.95 4.31
N TYR A 146 3.84 -14.28 3.26
CA TYR A 146 3.66 -12.83 3.14
C TYR A 146 2.17 -12.55 2.98
N THR A 147 1.48 -12.40 4.10
CA THR A 147 0.13 -11.87 4.09
C THR A 147 0.18 -10.44 3.59
N ALA A 148 -0.84 -10.02 2.84
CA ALA A 148 -0.95 -8.63 2.35
C ALA A 148 -0.83 -7.62 3.51
N ASP A 149 -1.13 -8.04 4.73
CA ASP A 149 -1.05 -7.27 5.97
C ASP A 149 0.37 -6.88 6.37
N ALA A 150 1.39 -7.67 5.97
CA ALA A 150 2.79 -7.37 6.28
C ALA A 150 3.29 -6.06 5.61
N PHE A 151 2.65 -5.65 4.52
CA PHE A 151 3.00 -4.43 3.78
C PHE A 151 2.21 -3.20 4.21
N ILE A 152 1.22 -3.34 5.10
CA ILE A 152 0.45 -2.21 5.63
C ILE A 152 1.29 -1.50 6.69
N VAL A 153 1.64 -0.24 6.44
CA VAL A 153 2.27 0.60 7.46
C VAL A 153 1.26 0.81 8.59
N GLU A 154 1.66 0.46 9.81
CA GLU A 154 0.81 0.59 10.98
C GLU A 154 0.79 2.04 11.46
N GLU A 155 -0.38 2.66 11.39
CA GLU A 155 -0.64 4.02 11.84
C GLU A 155 -2.03 4.09 12.45
N ASP A 156 -2.19 4.88 13.49
CA ASP A 156 -3.50 5.12 14.09
C ASP A 156 -4.30 6.15 13.29
N ASN A 157 -5.57 5.85 13.11
CA ASN A 157 -6.48 6.64 12.28
C ASN A 157 -7.88 6.70 12.89
N VAL A 158 -8.64 7.70 12.50
CA VAL A 158 -10.05 7.83 12.81
C VAL A 158 -10.86 7.70 11.52
N VAL A 159 -11.85 6.83 11.50
CA VAL A 159 -12.83 6.72 10.43
C VAL A 159 -14.11 7.43 10.86
N ILE A 160 -14.55 8.38 10.03
CA ILE A 160 -15.77 9.14 10.21
C ILE A 160 -16.81 8.60 9.24
N VAL A 161 -17.97 8.26 9.77
CA VAL A 161 -19.14 7.78 9.03
C VAL A 161 -20.25 8.80 9.18
N SER A 162 -20.84 9.23 8.09
CA SER A 162 -21.98 10.13 8.10
C SER A 162 -23.33 9.38 8.03
N ARG A 163 -24.42 10.05 8.38
CA ARG A 163 -25.78 9.46 8.33
C ARG A 163 -26.24 9.14 6.92
N ASP A 164 -25.79 9.91 5.93
CA ASP A 164 -26.03 9.65 4.50
C ASP A 164 -25.16 8.54 3.91
N GLY A 165 -24.32 7.88 4.76
CA GLY A 165 -23.50 6.75 4.36
C GLY A 165 -22.21 7.14 3.64
N TRP A 166 -21.65 8.32 3.91
CA TRP A 166 -20.32 8.71 3.47
C TRP A 166 -19.28 8.30 4.49
N VAL A 167 -18.14 7.81 4.02
CA VAL A 167 -17.05 7.34 4.86
C VAL A 167 -15.73 8.00 4.46
N LYS A 168 -14.92 8.35 5.44
CA LYS A 168 -13.57 8.87 5.25
C LYS A 168 -12.67 8.50 6.40
N ARG A 169 -11.38 8.37 6.11
CA ARG A 169 -10.33 8.12 7.11
C ARG A 169 -9.44 9.36 7.24
N GLN A 170 -9.09 9.70 8.46
CA GLN A 170 -8.17 10.79 8.79
C GLN A 170 -7.17 10.31 9.83
N LYS A 171 -5.94 10.84 9.78
CA LYS A 171 -4.88 10.47 10.73
C LYS A 171 -5.17 11.03 12.13
N GLU A 172 -5.64 12.27 12.18
CA GLU A 172 -5.96 12.98 13.41
C GLU A 172 -7.24 13.79 13.21
N VAL A 173 -8.12 13.72 14.18
CA VAL A 173 -9.34 14.53 14.25
C VAL A 173 -9.37 15.18 15.63
N LYS A 174 -9.26 16.52 15.70
CA LYS A 174 -9.30 17.26 16.97
C LYS A 174 -10.72 17.57 17.40
N ASP A 175 -11.59 17.86 16.45
CA ASP A 175 -12.97 18.23 16.70
C ASP A 175 -13.86 17.77 15.54
N LEU A 176 -14.88 16.98 15.86
CA LEU A 176 -15.83 16.46 14.87
C LEU A 176 -16.71 17.56 14.26
N SER A 177 -16.92 18.68 14.97
CA SER A 177 -17.70 19.83 14.48
C SER A 177 -17.04 20.51 13.28
N THR A 178 -15.71 20.42 13.16
CA THR A 178 -14.93 21.00 12.04
C THR A 178 -14.85 20.09 10.82
N THR A 179 -15.36 18.88 10.94
CA THR A 179 -15.33 17.87 9.88
C THR A 179 -16.20 18.28 8.70
N ARG A 180 -15.65 18.27 7.49
CA ARG A 180 -16.41 18.55 6.27
C ARG A 180 -17.40 17.43 5.98
N LEU A 181 -18.67 17.78 5.97
CA LEU A 181 -19.81 16.92 5.61
C LEU A 181 -20.60 17.59 4.47
N ARG A 182 -21.44 16.81 3.79
CA ARG A 182 -22.37 17.36 2.80
C ARG A 182 -23.43 18.20 3.50
N GLU A 183 -24.03 19.13 2.76
CA GLU A 183 -25.10 19.99 3.28
C GLU A 183 -26.27 19.14 3.79
N GLY A 184 -26.69 19.37 5.01
CA GLY A 184 -27.76 18.63 5.68
C GLY A 184 -27.36 17.28 6.29
N ASP A 185 -26.14 16.78 6.06
CA ASP A 185 -25.64 15.54 6.64
C ASP A 185 -24.99 15.77 8.02
N SER A 186 -24.89 14.73 8.82
CA SER A 186 -24.27 14.78 10.16
C SER A 186 -23.45 13.52 10.45
N VAL A 187 -22.57 13.61 11.42
CA VAL A 187 -21.75 12.46 11.85
C VAL A 187 -22.68 11.40 12.48
N LEU A 188 -22.54 10.17 12.00
CA LEU A 188 -23.19 8.97 12.56
C LEU A 188 -22.28 8.30 13.57
N ALA A 189 -21.00 8.14 13.25
CA ALA A 189 -20.00 7.50 14.10
C ALA A 189 -18.59 8.03 13.76
N ALA A 190 -17.72 8.09 14.77
CA ALA A 190 -16.31 8.37 14.63
C ALA A 190 -15.53 7.29 15.41
N VAL A 191 -14.90 6.38 14.69
CA VAL A 191 -14.24 5.19 15.25
C VAL A 191 -12.74 5.23 15.01
N ALA A 192 -11.96 4.95 16.07
CA ALA A 192 -10.51 4.95 16.03
C ALA A 192 -9.95 3.53 15.90
N GLY A 193 -8.80 3.39 15.27
CA GLY A 193 -8.10 2.12 15.15
C GLY A 193 -6.85 2.21 14.28
N SER A 194 -6.00 1.17 14.36
CA SER A 194 -4.84 1.00 13.49
C SER A 194 -5.27 0.75 12.05
N THR A 195 -4.45 1.16 11.09
CA THR A 195 -4.61 0.82 9.66
C THR A 195 -4.77 -0.66 9.40
N ARG A 196 -4.17 -1.52 10.23
CA ARG A 196 -4.28 -3.00 10.16
C ARG A 196 -5.54 -3.53 10.79
N ALA A 197 -6.13 -2.80 11.74
CA ALA A 197 -7.36 -3.20 12.40
C ALA A 197 -8.55 -3.11 11.43
N THR A 198 -9.66 -3.71 11.85
CA THR A 198 -10.93 -3.68 11.12
C THR A 198 -11.98 -2.87 11.85
N LEU A 199 -12.94 -2.38 11.09
CA LEU A 199 -14.15 -1.78 11.60
C LEU A 199 -15.37 -2.43 10.94
N VAL A 200 -16.46 -2.53 11.66
CA VAL A 200 -17.70 -3.12 11.19
C VAL A 200 -18.81 -2.05 11.11
N PHE A 201 -19.51 -2.04 9.99
CA PHE A 201 -20.70 -1.23 9.73
C PHE A 201 -21.94 -2.12 9.85
N PHE A 202 -22.89 -1.76 10.67
CA PHE A 202 -24.16 -2.48 10.84
C PHE A 202 -25.27 -1.78 10.08
N SER A 203 -26.03 -2.54 9.29
CA SER A 203 -27.13 -2.00 8.50
C SER A 203 -28.50 -2.24 9.15
N ASN A 204 -29.48 -1.42 8.78
CA ASN A 204 -30.88 -1.58 9.20
C ASN A 204 -31.52 -2.90 8.75
N PHE A 205 -30.95 -3.60 7.76
CA PHE A 205 -31.47 -4.88 7.25
C PHE A 205 -30.82 -6.10 7.92
N GLY A 206 -30.08 -5.90 9.02
CA GLY A 206 -29.45 -6.98 9.77
C GLY A 206 -28.21 -7.56 9.09
N ALA A 207 -27.55 -6.81 8.22
CA ALA A 207 -26.27 -7.16 7.62
C ALA A 207 -25.15 -6.32 8.24
N ALA A 208 -23.99 -6.93 8.39
CA ALA A 208 -22.75 -6.30 8.86
C ALA A 208 -21.71 -6.34 7.73
N TYR A 209 -21.00 -5.25 7.56
CA TYR A 209 -19.97 -5.06 6.55
C TYR A 209 -18.68 -4.70 7.23
N THR A 210 -17.63 -5.47 7.02
CA THR A 210 -16.34 -5.26 7.66
C THR A 210 -15.29 -4.89 6.64
N ALA A 211 -14.53 -3.82 6.91
CA ALA A 211 -13.38 -3.40 6.15
C ALA A 211 -12.18 -3.16 7.08
N ARG A 212 -10.96 -3.18 6.55
CA ARG A 212 -9.81 -2.66 7.27
C ARG A 212 -9.85 -1.13 7.27
N PHE A 213 -9.25 -0.52 8.29
CA PHE A 213 -9.12 0.93 8.32
C PHE A 213 -8.38 1.45 7.08
N VAL A 214 -7.35 0.73 6.60
CA VAL A 214 -6.59 1.11 5.40
C VAL A 214 -7.43 1.15 4.13
N ASP A 215 -8.48 0.33 4.03
CA ASP A 215 -9.36 0.25 2.85
C ASP A 215 -10.33 1.44 2.76
N ILE A 216 -10.51 2.18 3.86
CA ILE A 216 -11.34 3.38 3.88
C ILE A 216 -10.54 4.53 3.26
N PRO A 217 -11.12 5.26 2.28
CA PRO A 217 -10.44 6.35 1.60
C PRO A 217 -9.96 7.44 2.56
N ALA A 218 -8.67 7.77 2.48
CA ALA A 218 -8.12 8.90 3.22
C ALA A 218 -8.60 10.21 2.57
N SER A 219 -9.28 11.07 3.34
CA SER A 219 -9.82 12.31 2.82
C SER A 219 -10.04 13.37 3.90
N THR A 220 -9.68 14.61 3.58
CA THR A 220 -10.04 15.81 4.35
C THR A 220 -11.32 16.47 3.80
N GLY A 221 -11.86 15.95 2.70
CA GLY A 221 -13.11 16.40 2.07
C GLY A 221 -14.34 15.67 2.62
N TYR A 222 -15.31 15.43 1.75
CA TYR A 222 -16.56 14.72 2.11
C TYR A 222 -16.39 13.21 2.29
N GLY A 223 -15.32 12.62 1.76
CA GLY A 223 -15.11 11.17 1.72
C GLY A 223 -15.77 10.54 0.49
N GLU A 224 -16.09 9.26 0.60
CA GLU A 224 -16.75 8.48 -0.45
C GLU A 224 -17.98 7.75 0.07
N PRO A 225 -18.98 7.49 -0.80
CA PRO A 225 -20.13 6.69 -0.40
C PRO A 225 -19.72 5.23 -0.10
N ILE A 226 -20.27 4.68 0.96
CA ILE A 226 -19.98 3.30 1.42
C ILE A 226 -20.31 2.24 0.35
N GLN A 227 -21.22 2.56 -0.58
CA GLN A 227 -21.60 1.69 -1.70
C GLN A 227 -20.43 1.40 -2.67
N LYS A 228 -19.36 2.20 -2.63
CA LYS A 228 -18.12 1.86 -3.37
C LYS A 228 -17.43 0.63 -2.79
N LEU A 229 -17.47 0.47 -1.47
CA LEU A 229 -16.87 -0.66 -0.76
C LEU A 229 -17.80 -1.88 -0.74
N PHE A 230 -19.09 -1.65 -0.48
CA PHE A 230 -20.07 -2.71 -0.24
C PHE A 230 -21.29 -2.58 -1.14
N LYS A 231 -21.99 -3.72 -1.34
CA LYS A 231 -23.20 -3.78 -2.14
C LYS A 231 -24.43 -3.73 -1.22
N LEU A 232 -24.86 -2.53 -0.85
CA LEU A 232 -26.07 -2.33 -0.09
C LEU A 232 -27.30 -2.51 -1.00
N LYS A 233 -28.39 -3.01 -0.42
CA LYS A 233 -29.67 -3.15 -1.08
C LYS A 233 -30.42 -1.82 -1.12
N ASP A 234 -31.47 -1.72 -1.94
CA ASP A 234 -32.37 -0.57 -1.94
C ASP A 234 -33.00 -0.37 -0.55
N GLY A 235 -32.94 0.85 -0.02
CA GLY A 235 -33.40 1.17 1.35
C GLY A 235 -32.45 0.72 2.48
N GLU A 236 -31.38 0.02 2.16
CA GLU A 236 -30.40 -0.37 3.17
C GLU A 236 -29.46 0.80 3.49
N ARG A 237 -29.33 1.10 4.79
CA ARG A 237 -28.45 2.15 5.31
C ARG A 237 -27.66 1.67 6.51
N VAL A 238 -26.52 2.25 6.71
CA VAL A 238 -25.70 2.03 7.93
C VAL A 238 -26.36 2.77 9.09
N ILE A 239 -26.50 2.07 10.21
CA ILE A 239 -27.10 2.63 11.44
C ILE A 239 -26.06 2.84 12.56
N THR A 240 -24.93 2.15 12.50
CA THR A 240 -23.77 2.39 13.38
C THR A 240 -22.51 1.76 12.79
N ALA A 241 -21.35 2.19 13.30
CA ALA A 241 -20.06 1.56 13.03
C ALA A 241 -19.31 1.36 14.34
N LEU A 242 -18.61 0.23 14.48
CA LEU A 242 -17.79 -0.10 15.63
C LEU A 242 -16.38 -0.45 15.20
N SER A 243 -15.39 0.02 15.96
CA SER A 243 -14.01 -0.42 15.82
C SER A 243 -13.85 -1.83 16.40
N LEU A 244 -13.13 -2.67 15.67
CA LEU A 244 -12.71 -4.01 16.14
C LEU A 244 -11.21 -4.04 16.46
N ASP A 245 -10.54 -2.88 16.52
CA ASP A 245 -9.19 -2.78 17.07
C ASP A 245 -9.21 -3.25 18.52
N PRO A 246 -8.39 -4.23 18.91
CA PRO A 246 -8.40 -4.77 20.28
C PRO A 246 -8.20 -3.72 21.37
N ARG A 247 -7.48 -2.64 21.07
CA ARG A 247 -7.25 -1.51 22.01
C ARG A 247 -8.53 -0.70 22.29
N VAL A 248 -9.47 -0.69 21.33
CA VAL A 248 -10.73 0.05 21.40
C VAL A 248 -11.91 -0.86 21.69
N ALA A 249 -11.97 -2.02 21.02
CA ALA A 249 -13.07 -2.98 21.12
C ALA A 249 -13.12 -3.68 22.49
N GLY A 250 -11.95 -3.91 23.09
CA GLY A 250 -11.82 -4.78 24.24
C GLY A 250 -11.84 -6.26 23.90
N GLU A 251 -12.09 -7.14 24.85
CA GLU A 251 -12.05 -8.60 24.68
C GLU A 251 -13.37 -9.10 24.07
N ILE A 252 -13.39 -9.22 22.73
CA ILE A 252 -14.55 -9.63 21.92
C ILE A 252 -14.61 -11.15 21.67
N ALA A 253 -13.53 -11.89 21.97
CA ALA A 253 -13.48 -13.35 21.86
C ALA A 253 -14.00 -14.02 23.14
N ALA A 254 -14.67 -15.16 22.98
CA ALA A 254 -15.12 -15.95 24.11
C ALA A 254 -13.93 -16.60 24.85
N ARG A 255 -13.87 -16.49 26.17
CA ARG A 255 -12.80 -17.11 26.99
C ARG A 255 -12.87 -18.64 27.05
N LYS A 256 -14.05 -19.20 26.81
CA LYS A 256 -14.31 -20.64 26.78
C LYS A 256 -15.30 -20.94 25.66
N GLU A 257 -15.19 -22.11 25.07
CA GLU A 257 -16.15 -22.57 24.08
C GLU A 257 -17.59 -22.58 24.63
N GLY A 258 -18.51 -21.91 23.88
CA GLY A 258 -19.91 -21.76 24.27
C GLY A 258 -20.20 -20.67 25.30
N ALA A 259 -19.20 -19.96 25.81
CA ALA A 259 -19.42 -18.83 26.73
C ALA A 259 -19.69 -17.54 25.95
N GLU A 260 -20.37 -16.60 26.59
CA GLU A 260 -20.54 -15.24 26.08
C GLU A 260 -19.20 -14.50 26.16
N PRO A 261 -18.79 -13.76 25.11
CA PRO A 261 -17.61 -12.90 25.17
C PRO A 261 -17.82 -11.76 26.17
N PRO A 262 -16.75 -11.29 26.85
CA PRO A 262 -16.85 -10.16 27.77
C PRO A 262 -17.42 -8.89 27.12
N VAL A 263 -17.07 -8.68 25.85
CA VAL A 263 -17.61 -7.60 25.03
C VAL A 263 -18.33 -8.21 23.82
N HIS A 264 -19.57 -7.83 23.64
CA HIS A 264 -20.42 -8.29 22.55
C HIS A 264 -21.34 -7.15 22.07
N ALA A 265 -22.28 -7.44 21.17
CA ALA A 265 -23.21 -6.43 20.68
C ALA A 265 -24.66 -6.79 21.03
N LEU A 266 -25.45 -5.74 21.25
CA LEU A 266 -26.90 -5.81 21.34
C LEU A 266 -27.51 -5.13 20.11
N ALA A 267 -28.48 -5.79 19.47
CA ALA A 267 -29.29 -5.20 18.41
C ALA A 267 -30.77 -5.19 18.81
N MET A 268 -31.47 -4.15 18.36
CA MET A 268 -32.90 -3.99 18.56
C MET A 268 -33.61 -3.68 17.24
N THR A 269 -34.78 -4.28 17.03
CA THR A 269 -35.59 -4.12 15.81
C THR A 269 -36.84 -3.29 16.06
N SER A 270 -37.36 -2.68 14.99
CA SER A 270 -38.54 -1.80 15.03
C SER A 270 -39.82 -2.52 15.47
N ASP A 271 -39.90 -3.85 15.33
CA ASP A 271 -40.99 -4.69 15.80
C ASP A 271 -40.82 -5.17 17.24
N GLY A 272 -39.89 -4.57 17.99
CA GLY A 272 -39.73 -4.74 19.43
C GLY A 272 -38.91 -5.94 19.88
N TYR A 273 -38.17 -6.62 18.96
CA TYR A 273 -37.28 -7.70 19.33
C TYR A 273 -35.86 -7.18 19.59
N ALA A 274 -35.14 -7.91 20.42
CA ALA A 274 -33.72 -7.66 20.69
C ALA A 274 -32.94 -8.98 20.76
N LEU A 275 -31.66 -8.90 20.42
CA LEU A 275 -30.71 -10.01 20.51
C LEU A 275 -29.32 -9.52 20.90
N ARG A 276 -28.60 -10.34 21.63
CA ARG A 276 -27.16 -10.17 21.86
C ARG A 276 -26.39 -11.13 20.97
N PHE A 277 -25.24 -10.74 20.44
CA PHE A 277 -24.44 -11.56 19.53
C PHE A 277 -22.95 -11.22 19.63
N SER A 278 -22.09 -12.19 19.29
CA SER A 278 -20.63 -12.00 19.27
C SER A 278 -20.19 -11.07 18.16
N LEU A 279 -19.18 -10.22 18.46
CA LEU A 279 -18.46 -9.42 17.46
C LEU A 279 -17.34 -10.19 16.76
N GLU A 280 -16.89 -11.30 17.32
CA GLU A 280 -15.79 -12.12 16.81
C GLU A 280 -15.97 -12.55 15.32
N PRO A 281 -17.16 -12.99 14.85
CA PRO A 281 -17.35 -13.37 13.44
C PRO A 281 -17.17 -12.21 12.45
N PHE A 282 -17.12 -10.98 12.95
CA PHE A 282 -16.99 -9.76 12.12
C PHE A 282 -15.58 -9.16 12.16
N VAL A 283 -14.60 -9.79 12.80
CA VAL A 283 -13.21 -9.34 12.84
C VAL A 283 -12.57 -9.38 11.45
N GLU A 284 -12.82 -10.46 10.70
CA GLU A 284 -12.31 -10.62 9.36
C GLU A 284 -13.08 -9.77 8.34
N PRO A 285 -12.39 -9.09 7.38
CA PRO A 285 -13.03 -8.35 6.31
C PRO A 285 -14.13 -9.17 5.63
N SER A 286 -15.27 -8.55 5.36
CA SER A 286 -16.38 -9.22 4.72
C SER A 286 -16.28 -9.15 3.20
N THR A 287 -17.03 -10.02 2.52
CA THR A 287 -17.31 -9.84 1.09
C THR A 287 -18.13 -8.55 0.89
N ARG A 288 -18.26 -8.11 -0.34
CA ARG A 288 -19.09 -6.92 -0.68
C ARG A 288 -20.58 -7.08 -0.30
N SER A 289 -21.05 -8.30 -0.10
CA SER A 289 -22.44 -8.60 0.29
C SER A 289 -22.64 -8.63 1.81
N GLY A 290 -21.58 -8.48 2.60
CA GLY A 290 -21.61 -8.49 4.04
C GLY A 290 -21.93 -9.88 4.65
N ARG A 291 -22.13 -9.89 5.97
CA ARG A 291 -22.52 -11.05 6.76
C ARG A 291 -23.76 -10.69 7.56
N ARG A 292 -24.71 -11.60 7.67
CA ARG A 292 -25.92 -11.35 8.45
C ARG A 292 -25.65 -11.48 9.95
N TYR A 293 -26.10 -10.51 10.76
CA TYR A 293 -26.04 -10.55 12.22
C TYR A 293 -27.44 -10.70 12.88
N ALA A 294 -28.49 -10.20 12.21
CA ALA A 294 -29.87 -10.29 12.70
C ALA A 294 -30.84 -10.70 11.58
N ARG A 295 -31.96 -11.28 11.96
CA ARG A 295 -33.08 -11.57 11.07
C ARG A 295 -34.26 -10.70 11.47
N THR A 296 -34.66 -9.81 10.61
CA THR A 296 -35.84 -8.94 10.78
C THR A 296 -37.10 -9.60 10.20
N ALA A 297 -38.26 -9.30 10.76
CA ALA A 297 -39.54 -9.65 10.14
C ALA A 297 -39.78 -8.78 8.88
N ASP A 298 -40.73 -9.17 8.04
CA ASP A 298 -41.10 -8.38 6.88
C ASP A 298 -41.56 -6.98 7.30
N GLY A 299 -41.00 -5.96 6.67
CA GLY A 299 -41.25 -4.56 7.00
C GLY A 299 -40.59 -4.03 8.29
N ALA A 300 -39.92 -4.89 9.05
CA ALA A 300 -39.17 -4.46 10.22
C ALA A 300 -37.70 -4.19 9.90
N GLU A 301 -37.11 -3.24 10.61
CA GLU A 301 -35.73 -2.83 10.48
C GLU A 301 -34.99 -2.92 11.82
N VAL A 302 -33.69 -3.09 11.82
CA VAL A 302 -32.86 -2.86 13.00
C VAL A 302 -32.76 -1.35 13.22
N VAL A 303 -33.11 -0.91 14.42
CA VAL A 303 -33.14 0.51 14.80
C VAL A 303 -31.94 0.94 15.62
N ALA A 304 -31.30 0.00 16.31
CA ALA A 304 -30.09 0.26 17.10
C ALA A 304 -29.19 -0.97 17.16
N VAL A 305 -27.87 -0.74 17.10
CA VAL A 305 -26.85 -1.70 17.47
C VAL A 305 -25.84 -0.98 18.36
N ALA A 306 -25.51 -1.59 19.48
CA ALA A 306 -24.55 -1.01 20.43
C ALA A 306 -23.63 -2.09 21.01
N ARG A 307 -22.40 -1.72 21.32
CA ARG A 307 -21.46 -2.56 22.06
C ARG A 307 -21.91 -2.63 23.54
N THR A 308 -21.83 -3.80 24.13
CA THR A 308 -22.25 -4.05 25.51
C THR A 308 -21.32 -5.03 26.22
N THR A 309 -21.23 -4.90 27.53
CA THR A 309 -20.64 -5.89 28.44
C THR A 309 -21.69 -6.79 29.10
N GLY A 310 -22.99 -6.46 28.93
CA GLY A 310 -24.09 -7.18 29.51
C GLY A 310 -24.64 -6.55 30.81
N ASP A 311 -23.90 -5.63 31.42
CA ASP A 311 -24.25 -5.01 32.71
C ASP A 311 -25.13 -3.76 32.56
N GLU A 312 -25.29 -3.27 31.34
CA GLU A 312 -26.02 -2.02 31.06
C GLU A 312 -27.54 -2.23 31.08
N VAL A 313 -28.27 -1.12 31.06
CA VAL A 313 -29.70 -1.06 30.87
C VAL A 313 -30.00 -0.62 29.44
N VAL A 314 -30.84 -1.37 28.72
CA VAL A 314 -31.37 -0.93 27.45
C VAL A 314 -32.62 -0.05 27.65
N ILE A 315 -32.62 1.14 27.07
CA ILE A 315 -33.75 2.06 27.02
C ILE A 315 -34.33 1.94 25.61
N ALA A 316 -35.59 1.58 25.49
CA ALA A 316 -36.30 1.51 24.22
C ALA A 316 -37.52 2.45 24.24
N ALA A 317 -37.75 3.17 23.13
CA ALA A 317 -38.90 4.05 22.96
C ALA A 317 -39.71 3.69 21.72
N THR A 318 -41.05 3.77 21.82
CA THR A 318 -41.98 3.48 20.73
C THR A 318 -42.66 4.75 20.21
N GLY A 319 -43.24 4.67 18.99
CA GLY A 319 -44.03 5.76 18.40
C GLY A 319 -45.23 6.14 19.25
N ASP A 320 -45.90 5.18 19.91
CA ASP A 320 -47.02 5.41 20.82
C ASP A 320 -46.62 6.02 22.20
N ALA A 321 -45.46 6.68 22.23
CA ALA A 321 -44.92 7.35 23.40
C ALA A 321 -44.78 6.45 24.62
N ARG A 322 -44.38 5.20 24.41
CA ARG A 322 -44.06 4.28 25.47
C ARG A 322 -42.55 4.07 25.55
N ALA A 323 -42.06 3.86 26.76
CA ALA A 323 -40.67 3.48 27.00
C ALA A 323 -40.57 2.27 27.91
N LEU A 324 -39.58 1.44 27.68
CA LEU A 324 -39.22 0.33 28.51
C LEU A 324 -37.72 0.37 28.82
N LEU A 325 -37.37 0.21 30.07
CA LEU A 325 -36.02 0.07 30.55
C LEU A 325 -35.86 -1.35 31.12
N CYS A 326 -34.89 -2.10 30.57
CA CYS A 326 -34.64 -3.44 31.05
C CYS A 326 -33.14 -3.75 31.05
N LYS A 327 -32.69 -4.70 31.87
CA LYS A 327 -31.30 -5.11 31.90
C LYS A 327 -30.94 -5.82 30.59
N VAL A 328 -29.72 -5.56 30.10
CA VAL A 328 -29.22 -6.16 28.86
C VAL A 328 -29.08 -7.68 29.01
N ASP A 329 -28.71 -8.19 30.19
CA ASP A 329 -28.57 -9.63 30.48
C ASP A 329 -29.87 -10.43 30.33
N GLU A 330 -31.05 -9.78 30.41
CA GLU A 330 -32.33 -10.40 30.10
C GLU A 330 -32.55 -10.70 28.60
N VAL A 331 -31.75 -10.08 27.71
CA VAL A 331 -31.81 -10.34 26.28
C VAL A 331 -30.94 -11.55 25.92
N ASN A 332 -31.51 -12.53 25.24
CA ASN A 332 -30.79 -13.75 24.90
C ASN A 332 -29.56 -13.48 24.00
N PHE A 333 -28.45 -14.13 24.38
CA PHE A 333 -27.27 -14.20 23.51
C PHE A 333 -27.46 -15.29 22.46
N LEU A 334 -27.18 -14.98 21.19
CA LEU A 334 -27.32 -15.92 20.08
C LEU A 334 -25.95 -16.18 19.45
N SER A 335 -25.65 -17.45 19.19
CA SER A 335 -24.43 -17.89 18.51
C SER A 335 -24.43 -17.61 16.99
N GLY A 336 -25.56 -17.22 16.43
CA GLY A 336 -25.74 -16.94 15.01
C GLY A 336 -26.88 -15.97 14.73
N PRO A 337 -27.10 -15.61 13.45
CA PRO A 337 -28.13 -14.66 13.05
C PRO A 337 -29.54 -15.13 13.42
N GLY A 338 -30.24 -14.39 14.26
CA GLY A 338 -31.59 -14.70 14.72
C GLY A 338 -32.46 -13.46 14.87
N ARG A 339 -33.72 -13.66 15.29
CA ARG A 339 -34.67 -12.60 15.58
C ARG A 339 -34.54 -12.12 17.04
N GLY A 340 -34.03 -12.98 17.91
CA GLY A 340 -33.94 -12.70 19.35
C GLY A 340 -35.23 -12.88 20.09
N VAL A 341 -35.41 -12.11 21.16
CA VAL A 341 -36.56 -12.17 22.09
C VAL A 341 -37.32 -10.84 22.08
N ILE A 342 -38.60 -10.88 22.45
CA ILE A 342 -39.39 -9.65 22.62
C ILE A 342 -38.78 -8.85 23.80
N LEU A 343 -38.32 -7.65 23.52
CA LEU A 343 -37.91 -6.66 24.53
C LEU A 343 -39.13 -5.84 24.96
N ILE A 344 -39.80 -5.21 24.01
CA ILE A 344 -41.01 -4.42 24.22
C ILE A 344 -42.11 -4.88 23.25
N LYS A 345 -43.32 -5.02 23.74
CA LYS A 345 -44.48 -5.35 22.89
C LYS A 345 -45.00 -4.10 22.21
N VAL A 346 -44.99 -4.12 20.90
CA VAL A 346 -45.54 -3.07 20.03
C VAL A 346 -46.66 -3.64 19.14
N ALA A 347 -47.57 -2.80 18.70
CA ALA A 347 -48.60 -3.16 17.74
C ALA A 347 -48.08 -3.01 16.30
N PHE A 348 -47.01 -3.67 15.95
CA PHE A 348 -46.38 -3.60 14.62
C PHE A 348 -47.35 -4.10 13.53
N PRO A 349 -47.50 -3.42 12.38
CA PRO A 349 -46.72 -2.26 11.92
C PRO A 349 -47.29 -0.88 12.34
N ASP A 350 -48.40 -0.79 13.04
CA ASP A 350 -49.05 0.46 13.40
C ASP A 350 -48.24 1.29 14.42
N ASP A 351 -47.65 0.60 15.39
CA ASP A 351 -46.63 1.15 16.29
C ASP A 351 -45.28 0.49 16.06
N LYS A 352 -44.21 1.20 16.27
CA LYS A 352 -42.83 0.70 16.11
C LYS A 352 -41.91 1.27 17.20
N VAL A 353 -40.88 0.50 17.50
CA VAL A 353 -39.73 1.06 18.21
C VAL A 353 -39.05 2.07 17.31
N ILE A 354 -38.92 3.30 17.79
CA ILE A 354 -38.27 4.40 17.04
C ILE A 354 -36.77 4.49 17.32
N GLY A 355 -36.29 3.87 18.40
CA GLY A 355 -34.89 3.77 18.75
C GLY A 355 -34.64 3.13 20.09
N ALA A 356 -33.37 2.76 20.33
CA ALA A 356 -32.91 2.26 21.59
C ALA A 356 -31.50 2.76 21.90
N GLN A 357 -31.17 2.86 23.19
CA GLN A 357 -29.88 3.30 23.69
C GLN A 357 -29.49 2.43 24.90
N LEU A 358 -28.19 2.18 25.06
CA LEU A 358 -27.66 1.60 26.29
C LEU A 358 -27.37 2.70 27.29
N SER A 359 -27.63 2.40 28.56
CA SER A 359 -27.35 3.26 29.71
C SER A 359 -26.47 2.53 30.70
N THR A 360 -25.38 3.15 31.10
CA THR A 360 -24.47 2.68 32.14
C THR A 360 -24.81 3.30 33.50
N GLY A 361 -25.69 4.27 33.52
CA GLY A 361 -26.10 4.96 34.73
C GLY A 361 -27.03 6.15 34.49
N ASP A 362 -27.35 6.85 35.60
CA ASP A 362 -28.38 7.88 35.66
C ASP A 362 -28.11 9.12 34.79
N ARG A 363 -26.88 9.30 34.34
CA ARG A 363 -26.50 10.43 33.45
C ARG A 363 -26.76 10.18 31.99
N ASP A 364 -27.01 8.94 31.60
CA ASP A 364 -27.23 8.58 30.21
C ASP A 364 -28.71 8.86 29.84
N LEU A 365 -28.89 9.85 28.99
CA LEU A 365 -30.22 10.35 28.62
C LEU A 365 -30.52 9.97 27.18
N MET A 366 -31.65 9.29 26.97
CA MET A 366 -32.25 9.15 25.66
C MET A 366 -33.24 10.30 25.45
N THR A 367 -33.00 11.15 24.46
CA THR A 367 -33.90 12.28 24.16
C THR A 367 -34.78 11.94 22.97
N VAL A 368 -36.09 12.12 23.09
CA VAL A 368 -37.08 11.89 22.06
C VAL A 368 -37.83 13.18 21.75
N GLU A 369 -38.16 13.38 20.49
CA GLU A 369 -39.01 14.49 20.02
C GLU A 369 -40.47 14.03 19.97
N THR A 370 -41.35 14.81 20.56
CA THR A 370 -42.80 14.58 20.53
C THR A 370 -43.43 15.14 19.29
N SER A 371 -44.63 14.66 18.93
CA SER A 371 -45.42 15.18 17.80
C SER A 371 -45.80 16.67 17.92
N ARG A 372 -45.56 17.32 19.08
CA ARG A 372 -45.75 18.74 19.34
C ARG A 372 -44.44 19.54 19.29
N GLY A 373 -43.34 18.90 18.88
CA GLY A 373 -42.00 19.53 18.81
C GLY A 373 -41.32 19.73 20.16
N ALA A 374 -41.87 19.18 21.26
CA ALA A 374 -41.20 19.22 22.56
C ALA A 374 -40.25 18.04 22.71
N GLU A 375 -39.12 18.26 23.40
CA GLU A 375 -38.18 17.24 23.75
C GLU A 375 -38.51 16.59 25.10
N GLN A 376 -38.35 15.27 25.19
CA GLN A 376 -38.52 14.53 26.42
C GLN A 376 -37.31 13.61 26.65
N THR A 377 -36.80 13.59 27.84
CA THR A 377 -35.67 12.73 28.23
C THR A 377 -36.14 11.49 28.99
N ILE A 378 -35.55 10.36 28.64
CA ILE A 378 -35.77 9.05 29.25
C ILE A 378 -34.44 8.59 29.84
N SER A 379 -34.41 8.23 31.15
CA SER A 379 -33.22 7.76 31.87
C SER A 379 -33.57 6.84 32.99
N THR A 380 -32.59 6.11 33.53
CA THR A 380 -32.71 5.27 34.73
C THR A 380 -32.99 6.09 36.01
N ALA A 381 -32.57 7.35 36.05
CA ALA A 381 -32.92 8.26 37.13
C ALA A 381 -34.41 8.64 37.20
N LYS A 382 -35.06 8.67 36.01
CA LYS A 382 -36.46 9.12 35.91
C LYS A 382 -37.46 7.98 35.89
N TYR A 383 -37.07 6.83 35.37
CA TYR A 383 -37.95 5.69 35.14
C TYR A 383 -37.34 4.41 35.69
N GLU A 384 -38.17 3.60 36.31
CA GLU A 384 -37.77 2.34 36.91
C GLU A 384 -37.39 1.31 35.83
N VAL A 385 -36.33 0.54 36.10
CA VAL A 385 -35.90 -0.60 35.28
C VAL A 385 -36.90 -1.75 35.53
N THR A 386 -37.50 -2.24 34.47
CA THR A 386 -38.49 -3.34 34.50
C THR A 386 -37.97 -4.54 33.72
N GLY A 387 -38.67 -5.68 33.80
CA GLY A 387 -38.32 -6.83 32.95
C GLY A 387 -38.74 -6.64 31.50
N ARG A 388 -38.09 -7.41 30.60
CA ARG A 388 -38.43 -7.45 29.16
C ARG A 388 -39.84 -8.01 28.88
N GLY A 389 -40.34 -7.74 27.66
CA GLY A 389 -41.58 -8.33 27.14
C GLY A 389 -42.87 -7.66 27.63
N GLY A 390 -42.75 -6.52 28.34
CA GLY A 390 -43.86 -5.66 28.69
C GLY A 390 -44.27 -4.70 27.51
N LYS A 391 -45.38 -3.98 27.70
CA LYS A 391 -45.79 -2.89 26.77
C LYS A 391 -45.02 -1.61 26.99
N GLY A 392 -44.17 -1.55 27.99
CA GLY A 392 -43.52 -0.32 28.46
C GLY A 392 -44.48 0.63 29.15
N ARG A 393 -43.90 1.68 29.77
CA ARG A 393 -44.64 2.74 30.47
C ARG A 393 -45.07 3.80 29.44
N GLU A 394 -46.30 4.22 29.52
CA GLU A 394 -46.80 5.37 28.76
C GLU A 394 -46.26 6.66 29.34
N LEU A 395 -45.60 7.46 28.50
CA LEU A 395 -44.94 8.70 28.91
C LEU A 395 -45.71 9.95 28.54
N LEU A 396 -46.64 9.83 27.60
CA LEU A 396 -47.55 10.92 27.17
C LEU A 396 -48.96 10.44 27.19
N GLN A 397 -49.86 11.23 27.82
CA GLN A 397 -51.31 10.97 27.77
C GLN A 397 -51.94 11.29 26.38
N ARG A 398 -51.34 12.20 25.63
CA ARG A 398 -51.75 12.60 24.29
C ARG A 398 -50.55 12.99 23.44
N GLY A 399 -50.43 12.41 22.26
CA GLY A 399 -49.33 12.62 21.32
C GLY A 399 -48.49 11.40 21.15
N GLN A 400 -47.52 11.45 20.28
CA GLN A 400 -46.63 10.37 19.88
C GLN A 400 -45.17 10.85 19.97
N PHE A 401 -44.24 9.93 20.02
CA PHE A 401 -42.84 10.22 19.75
C PHE A 401 -42.56 10.08 18.25
N VAL A 402 -41.88 11.09 17.67
CA VAL A 402 -41.62 11.14 16.25
C VAL A 402 -40.27 10.50 15.93
N ARG A 403 -39.29 10.84 16.75
CA ARG A 403 -37.92 10.35 16.55
C ARG A 403 -37.10 10.43 17.83
N VAL A 404 -36.03 9.64 17.87
CA VAL A 404 -34.97 9.84 18.85
C VAL A 404 -34.06 10.97 18.36
N ILE A 405 -33.77 11.94 19.20
CA ILE A 405 -32.76 12.96 18.96
C ILE A 405 -31.40 12.32 19.22
N PRO A 406 -30.52 12.21 18.21
CA PRO A 406 -29.22 11.60 18.40
C PRO A 406 -28.40 12.37 19.43
N ALA A 407 -27.79 11.64 20.34
CA ALA A 407 -26.76 12.22 21.21
C ALA A 407 -25.56 12.70 20.37
N GLU A 408 -24.81 13.65 20.90
CA GLU A 408 -23.56 14.08 20.31
C GLU A 408 -22.60 12.87 20.19
N VAL A 409 -22.02 12.68 19.00
CA VAL A 409 -21.12 11.56 18.74
C VAL A 409 -19.81 11.81 19.47
N ALA A 410 -19.53 10.98 20.46
CA ALA A 410 -18.23 11.01 21.14
C ALA A 410 -17.15 10.45 20.19
N MET A 411 -16.04 11.16 20.08
CA MET A 411 -14.88 10.68 19.36
C MET A 411 -14.22 9.57 20.17
N GLN A 412 -14.07 8.40 19.58
CA GLN A 412 -13.28 7.33 20.20
C GLN A 412 -11.80 7.70 20.15
N THR A 413 -11.09 7.48 21.25
CA THR A 413 -9.64 7.61 21.34
C THR A 413 -9.02 6.24 21.60
N ILE A 414 -7.82 6.02 21.08
CA ILE A 414 -7.07 4.80 21.37
C ILE A 414 -6.42 4.96 22.75
N PRO A 415 -6.66 4.06 23.71
CA PRO A 415 -5.99 4.12 25.01
C PRO A 415 -4.48 3.98 24.87
N GLY A 416 -3.71 4.95 25.34
CA GLY A 416 -2.24 4.92 25.32
C GLY A 416 -1.56 6.09 24.63
N GLU A 417 -2.29 6.99 23.96
CA GLU A 417 -1.77 8.26 23.44
C GLU A 417 -2.15 9.39 24.42
N GLY A 418 -1.36 9.53 25.47
CA GLY A 418 -1.42 10.61 26.44
C GLY A 418 -0.01 11.08 26.77
#